data_373ec8ee6a32045c877a28bfc63c5f5a
#
_entry.id   373ec8ee6a32045c877a28bfc63c5f5a
#
_cell.length_a   1.000
_cell.length_b   1.000
_cell.length_c   1.000
_cell.angle_alpha   90.00
_cell.angle_beta   90.00
_cell.angle_gamma   90.00
#
_symmetry.space_group_name_H-M   'P 1'
#
loop_
_entity.id
_entity.type
_entity.pdbx_description
1 polymer ?
#
loop_
_entity_poly.entity_id
_entity_poly.type
_entity_poly.pdbx_seq_one_letter_code
_entity_poly.pdbx_strand_id
1 'polypeptide(L)'
;MYLRYQEQDCGLTLREGIAEYHAYLGAIGRKAMVDHADSRLILEHDATHVIFGMDTSLEQEAGLDTWLIFGCQYQWRYLRGYAQLPEIKALYKALTKDGGWLLLIKLYWKCLGLKWRIIRRTRRMTHKWPFQFPEELSLIHISEPTRPY
;
A
#
# COMPACT_ATOMS: atom_id res chain seq x y z
N MET A 1 -17.81 0.35 0.07
CA MET A 1 -17.74 -1.08 -0.32
C MET A 1 -16.96 -1.78 0.77
N TYR A 2 -17.43 -2.93 1.24
CA TYR A 2 -16.75 -3.74 2.25
C TYR A 2 -15.67 -4.59 1.57
N LEU A 3 -14.46 -4.59 2.13
CA LEU A 3 -13.31 -5.30 1.57
C LEU A 3 -12.85 -6.37 2.58
N ARG A 4 -13.02 -7.63 2.22
CA ARG A 4 -12.72 -8.78 3.08
C ARG A 4 -11.25 -8.84 3.47
N TYR A 5 -10.35 -8.47 2.56
CA TYR A 5 -8.92 -8.46 2.86
C TYR A 5 -8.53 -7.47 3.97
N GLN A 6 -9.41 -6.54 4.36
CA GLN A 6 -9.18 -5.61 5.47
C GLN A 6 -9.53 -6.22 6.84
N GLU A 7 -10.18 -7.37 6.87
CA GLU A 7 -10.49 -8.05 8.12
C GLU A 7 -9.27 -8.73 8.71
N GLN A 8 -9.20 -8.77 10.05
CA GLN A 8 -8.11 -9.42 10.77
C GLN A 8 -8.06 -10.94 10.52
N ASP A 9 -9.21 -11.58 10.51
CA ASP A 9 -9.34 -13.03 10.32
C ASP A 9 -9.69 -13.39 8.87
N CYS A 10 -9.11 -12.66 7.91
CA CYS A 10 -9.38 -12.87 6.50
C CYS A 10 -8.85 -14.23 6.02
N GLY A 11 -9.76 -15.14 5.65
CA GLY A 11 -9.42 -16.46 5.12
C GLY A 11 -9.02 -16.48 3.63
N LEU A 12 -8.87 -15.31 2.98
CA LEU A 12 -8.43 -15.22 1.60
C LEU A 12 -6.93 -15.53 1.46
N THR A 13 -6.55 -16.02 0.29
CA THR A 13 -5.16 -15.99 -0.17
C THR A 13 -4.81 -14.58 -0.64
N LEU A 14 -3.52 -14.26 -0.76
CA LEU A 14 -3.08 -12.98 -1.30
C LEU A 14 -3.59 -12.76 -2.72
N ARG A 15 -3.60 -13.80 -3.56
CA ARG A 15 -4.15 -13.74 -4.92
C ARG A 15 -5.63 -13.33 -4.94
N GLU A 16 -6.44 -13.94 -4.08
CA GLU A 16 -7.86 -13.61 -3.94
C GLU A 16 -8.06 -12.18 -3.42
N GLY A 17 -7.23 -11.75 -2.46
CA GLY A 17 -7.24 -10.39 -1.94
C GLY A 17 -6.86 -9.35 -3.01
N ILE A 18 -5.87 -9.63 -3.86
CA ILE A 18 -5.50 -8.76 -5.00
C ILE A 18 -6.65 -8.69 -6.01
N ALA A 19 -7.32 -9.81 -6.29
CA ALA A 19 -8.47 -9.81 -7.18
C ALA A 19 -9.61 -8.96 -6.63
N GLU A 20 -9.89 -9.03 -5.32
CA GLU A 20 -10.88 -8.18 -4.63
C GLU A 20 -10.47 -6.69 -4.69
N TYR A 21 -9.20 -6.38 -4.47
CA TYR A 21 -8.67 -5.02 -4.56
C TYR A 21 -8.83 -4.44 -5.97
N HIS A 22 -8.52 -5.21 -7.02
CA HIS A 22 -8.72 -4.77 -8.41
C HIS A 22 -10.20 -4.58 -8.76
N ALA A 23 -11.08 -5.44 -8.26
CA ALA A 23 -12.53 -5.26 -8.41
C ALA A 23 -13.01 -3.97 -7.72
N TYR A 24 -12.49 -3.67 -6.53
CA TYR A 24 -12.75 -2.42 -5.83
C TYR A 24 -12.28 -1.20 -6.63
N LEU A 25 -11.07 -1.22 -7.21
CA LEU A 25 -10.60 -0.13 -8.06
C LEU A 25 -11.56 0.12 -9.24
N GLY A 26 -12.01 -0.94 -9.91
CA GLY A 26 -13.00 -0.84 -10.97
C GLY A 26 -14.32 -0.23 -10.51
N ALA A 27 -14.81 -0.61 -9.33
CA ALA A 27 -16.05 -0.10 -8.77
C ALA A 27 -16.01 1.39 -8.43
N ILE A 28 -14.85 1.93 -8.07
CA ILE A 28 -14.65 3.37 -7.82
C ILE A 28 -14.19 4.14 -9.07
N GLY A 29 -14.28 3.53 -10.26
CA GLY A 29 -13.90 4.14 -11.53
C GLY A 29 -12.40 4.32 -11.75
N ARG A 30 -11.56 3.62 -10.98
CA ARG A 30 -10.10 3.58 -11.18
C ARG A 30 -9.73 2.34 -11.98
N LYS A 31 -8.78 2.49 -12.89
CA LYS A 31 -8.20 1.37 -13.61
C LYS A 31 -7.00 0.83 -12.81
N ALA A 32 -6.97 -0.47 -12.57
CA ALA A 32 -5.77 -1.11 -12.04
C ALA A 32 -4.59 -0.84 -13.01
N MET A 33 -3.47 -0.45 -12.45
CA MET A 33 -2.23 -0.31 -13.22
C MET A 33 -1.74 -1.70 -13.63
N VAL A 34 -0.95 -1.77 -14.68
CA VAL A 34 -0.39 -3.03 -15.20
C VAL A 34 1.12 -2.89 -15.25
N ASP A 35 1.81 -3.93 -14.82
CA ASP A 35 3.26 -3.99 -14.92
C ASP A 35 3.71 -3.94 -16.39
N HIS A 36 4.81 -3.22 -16.63
CA HIS A 36 5.44 -3.13 -17.94
C HIS A 36 6.58 -4.14 -18.07
N ALA A 37 6.57 -4.92 -19.14
CA ALA A 37 7.58 -5.93 -19.46
C ALA A 37 7.83 -6.89 -18.28
N ASP A 38 9.08 -7.10 -17.88
CA ASP A 38 9.48 -8.03 -16.82
C ASP A 38 9.41 -7.41 -15.41
N SER A 39 8.71 -6.28 -15.25
CA SER A 39 8.51 -5.62 -13.97
C SER A 39 7.37 -6.30 -13.19
N ARG A 40 7.52 -6.41 -11.88
CA ARG A 40 6.46 -6.81 -10.93
C ARG A 40 6.17 -5.71 -9.91
N LEU A 41 6.57 -4.48 -10.21
CA LEU A 41 6.49 -3.37 -9.25
C LEU A 41 5.05 -3.03 -8.85
N ILE A 42 4.13 -3.08 -9.80
CA ILE A 42 2.72 -2.78 -9.55
C ILE A 42 2.06 -3.92 -8.78
N LEU A 43 2.29 -5.16 -9.20
CA LEU A 43 1.76 -6.32 -8.50
C LEU A 43 2.26 -6.40 -7.05
N GLU A 44 3.55 -6.10 -6.81
CA GLU A 44 4.14 -6.06 -5.47
C GLU A 44 3.56 -4.90 -4.64
N HIS A 45 3.30 -3.75 -5.24
CA HIS A 45 2.63 -2.63 -4.60
C HIS A 45 1.18 -2.99 -4.23
N ASP A 46 0.41 -3.55 -5.17
CA ASP A 46 -0.97 -3.97 -4.92
C ASP A 46 -1.05 -5.06 -3.84
N ALA A 47 -0.10 -5.99 -3.83
CA ALA A 47 0.03 -6.97 -2.77
C ALA A 47 0.20 -6.31 -1.39
N THR A 48 0.94 -5.21 -1.29
CA THR A 48 1.12 -4.51 -0.01
C THR A 48 -0.16 -3.84 0.49
N HIS A 49 -1.04 -3.33 -0.41
CA HIS A 49 -2.37 -2.86 -0.03
C HIS A 49 -3.18 -3.96 0.65
N VAL A 50 -3.18 -5.15 0.07
CA VAL A 50 -3.91 -6.31 0.59
C VAL A 50 -3.34 -6.78 1.93
N ILE A 51 -2.01 -6.95 2.02
CA ILE A 51 -1.33 -7.45 3.21
C ILE A 51 -1.51 -6.51 4.41
N PHE A 52 -1.39 -5.20 4.19
CA PHE A 52 -1.54 -4.21 5.26
C PHE A 52 -2.99 -3.74 5.44
N GLY A 53 -3.95 -4.28 4.67
CA GLY A 53 -5.37 -3.96 4.78
C GLY A 53 -5.69 -2.51 4.44
N MET A 54 -4.96 -1.89 3.50
CA MET A 54 -5.07 -0.48 3.18
C MET A 54 -5.79 -0.25 1.85
N ASP A 55 -6.60 0.82 1.79
CA ASP A 55 -7.23 1.28 0.56
C ASP A 55 -6.40 2.35 -0.17
N THR A 56 -6.94 2.90 -1.26
CA THR A 56 -6.28 3.90 -2.11
C THR A 56 -6.57 5.35 -1.69
N SER A 57 -7.03 5.61 -0.48
CA SER A 57 -7.15 6.98 0.02
C SER A 57 -5.75 7.55 0.28
N LEU A 58 -5.58 8.85 0.09
CA LEU A 58 -4.27 9.49 0.27
C LEU A 58 -3.67 9.29 1.67
N GLU A 59 -4.51 9.13 2.69
CA GLU A 59 -4.07 8.84 4.04
C GLU A 59 -3.52 7.42 4.17
N GLN A 60 -4.23 6.45 3.59
CA GLN A 60 -3.84 5.05 3.62
C GLN A 60 -2.61 4.80 2.75
N GLU A 61 -2.51 5.45 1.61
CA GLU A 61 -1.29 5.47 0.79
C GLU A 61 -0.07 5.97 1.59
N ALA A 62 -0.22 7.09 2.31
CA ALA A 62 0.84 7.61 3.17
C ALA A 62 1.19 6.66 4.34
N GLY A 63 0.23 5.89 4.82
CA GLY A 63 0.42 4.81 5.79
C GLY A 63 1.18 3.65 5.18
N LEU A 64 0.80 3.21 3.97
CA LEU A 64 1.43 2.15 3.22
C LEU A 64 2.90 2.45 2.94
N ASP A 65 3.22 3.65 2.46
CA ASP A 65 4.60 4.10 2.28
C ASP A 65 5.41 3.99 3.58
N THR A 66 4.78 4.32 4.70
CA THR A 66 5.43 4.21 6.01
C THR A 66 5.70 2.76 6.39
N TRP A 67 4.76 1.83 6.13
CA TRP A 67 4.97 0.40 6.31
C TRP A 67 6.11 -0.12 5.45
N LEU A 68 6.14 0.24 4.16
CA LEU A 68 7.16 -0.19 3.22
C LEU A 68 8.55 0.24 3.69
N ILE A 69 8.72 1.49 4.10
CA ILE A 69 10.02 2.03 4.50
C ILE A 69 10.51 1.44 5.83
N PHE A 70 9.64 1.32 6.83
CA PHE A 70 10.04 0.95 8.19
C PHE A 70 9.79 -0.52 8.53
N GLY A 71 8.77 -1.14 7.95
CA GLY A 71 8.31 -2.50 8.27
C GLY A 71 8.75 -3.57 7.29
N CYS A 72 9.14 -3.21 6.06
CA CYS A 72 9.54 -4.15 5.01
C CYS A 72 11.04 -4.09 4.72
N GLN A 73 11.55 -5.14 4.08
CA GLN A 73 12.90 -5.18 3.50
C GLN A 73 12.92 -4.42 2.17
N TYR A 74 12.59 -3.13 2.25
CA TYR A 74 12.38 -2.28 1.10
C TYR A 74 13.69 -1.81 0.49
N GLN A 75 13.80 -1.90 -0.84
CA GLN A 75 14.98 -1.45 -1.57
C GLN A 75 14.68 -0.13 -2.29
N TRP A 76 15.55 0.85 -2.16
CA TRP A 76 15.42 2.17 -2.81
C TRP A 76 15.25 2.12 -4.33
N ARG A 77 15.70 1.05 -4.98
CA ARG A 77 15.49 0.82 -6.41
C ARG A 77 14.00 0.72 -6.77
N TYR A 78 13.17 0.13 -5.90
CA TYR A 78 11.72 0.03 -6.10
C TYR A 78 11.05 1.40 -6.05
N LEU A 79 11.44 2.24 -5.07
CA LEU A 79 10.93 3.62 -4.99
C LEU A 79 11.27 4.42 -6.25
N ARG A 80 12.50 4.29 -6.76
CA ARG A 80 12.89 4.96 -8.01
C ARG A 80 12.09 4.44 -9.20
N GLY A 81 11.91 3.12 -9.32
CA GLY A 81 11.12 2.52 -10.40
C GLY A 81 9.67 3.00 -10.36
N TYR A 82 9.05 2.92 -9.18
CA TYR A 82 7.67 3.36 -8.95
C TYR A 82 7.48 4.87 -9.26
N ALA A 83 8.36 5.73 -8.79
CA ALA A 83 8.31 7.16 -9.04
C ALA A 83 8.53 7.55 -10.52
N GLN A 84 9.06 6.64 -11.34
CA GLN A 84 9.24 6.88 -12.78
C GLN A 84 8.02 6.52 -13.62
N LEU A 85 7.06 5.77 -13.05
CA LEU A 85 5.84 5.39 -13.76
C LEU A 85 5.07 6.64 -14.24
N PRO A 86 4.60 6.66 -15.50
CA PRO A 86 3.87 7.79 -16.04
C PRO A 86 2.63 8.16 -15.24
N GLU A 87 1.92 7.16 -14.72
CA GLU A 87 0.71 7.29 -13.92
C GLU A 87 1.01 8.01 -12.60
N ILE A 88 2.11 7.65 -11.95
CA ILE A 88 2.55 8.26 -10.70
C ILE A 88 2.98 9.71 -10.92
N LYS A 89 3.71 9.98 -11.99
CA LYS A 89 4.07 11.37 -12.36
C LYS A 89 2.83 12.21 -12.66
N ALA A 90 1.84 11.65 -13.36
CA ALA A 90 0.58 12.33 -13.63
C ALA A 90 -0.20 12.61 -12.34
N LEU A 91 -0.25 11.65 -11.40
CA LEU A 91 -0.87 11.82 -10.08
C LEU A 91 -0.21 12.96 -9.28
N TYR A 92 1.12 12.96 -9.17
CA TYR A 92 1.84 14.03 -8.47
C TYR A 92 1.61 15.40 -9.13
N LYS A 93 1.61 15.46 -10.45
CA LYS A 93 1.33 16.68 -11.20
C LYS A 93 -0.08 17.21 -10.94
N ALA A 94 -1.09 16.32 -10.89
CA ALA A 94 -2.46 16.68 -10.56
C ALA A 94 -2.56 17.21 -9.12
N LEU A 95 -2.01 16.49 -8.15
CA LEU A 95 -2.01 16.90 -6.74
C LEU A 95 -1.36 18.26 -6.51
N THR A 96 -0.24 18.55 -7.20
CA THR A 96 0.46 19.82 -7.07
C THR A 96 -0.23 20.96 -7.80
N LYS A 97 -0.96 20.67 -8.90
CA LYS A 97 -1.71 21.68 -9.65
C LYS A 97 -2.96 22.16 -8.90
N ASP A 98 -3.71 21.22 -8.32
CA ASP A 98 -5.03 21.52 -7.74
C ASP A 98 -4.96 22.04 -6.30
N GLY A 99 -3.97 21.65 -5.54
CA GLY A 99 -3.86 22.04 -4.11
C GLY A 99 -2.50 22.63 -3.71
N GLY A 100 -1.52 22.54 -4.59
CA GLY A 100 -0.16 23.01 -4.33
C GLY A 100 0.48 22.40 -3.08
N TRP A 101 1.51 23.04 -2.57
CA TRP A 101 2.25 22.64 -1.38
C TRP A 101 1.40 22.61 -0.09
N LEU A 102 0.37 23.45 -0.03
CA LEU A 102 -0.52 23.52 1.14
C LEU A 102 -1.33 22.24 1.33
N LEU A 103 -1.76 21.61 0.22
CA LEU A 103 -2.45 20.32 0.28
C LEU A 103 -1.51 19.23 0.80
N LEU A 104 -0.29 19.18 0.30
CA LEU A 104 0.72 18.20 0.74
C LEU A 104 1.07 18.39 2.22
N ILE A 105 1.22 19.64 2.68
CA ILE A 105 1.48 19.94 4.09
C ILE A 105 0.30 19.51 4.97
N LYS A 106 -0.94 19.83 4.59
CA LYS A 106 -2.15 19.41 5.32
C LYS A 106 -2.24 17.88 5.39
N LEU A 107 -2.02 17.19 4.27
CA LEU A 107 -2.00 15.73 4.22
C LEU A 107 -0.91 15.14 5.12
N TYR A 108 0.29 15.70 5.08
CA TYR A 108 1.39 15.28 5.95
C TYR A 108 1.00 15.37 7.44
N TRP A 109 0.46 16.52 7.88
CA TRP A 109 0.01 16.72 9.26
C TRP A 109 -1.14 15.76 9.64
N LYS A 110 -2.11 15.60 8.76
CA LYS A 110 -3.23 14.67 8.96
C LYS A 110 -2.76 13.21 9.15
N CYS A 111 -1.73 12.81 8.42
CA CYS A 111 -1.19 11.45 8.46
C CYS A 111 -0.18 11.21 9.60
N LEU A 112 0.26 12.24 10.33
CA LEU A 112 1.29 12.07 11.38
C LEU A 112 0.93 11.04 12.44
N GLY A 113 -0.31 11.04 12.90
CA GLY A 113 -0.80 10.10 13.90
C GLY A 113 -0.74 8.65 13.41
N LEU A 114 -1.15 8.40 12.16
CA LEU A 114 -1.07 7.10 11.52
C LEU A 114 0.38 6.65 11.34
N LYS A 115 1.22 7.52 10.77
CA LYS A 115 2.65 7.26 10.57
C LYS A 115 3.36 6.92 11.88
N TRP A 116 3.09 7.68 12.93
CA TRP A 116 3.68 7.43 14.25
C TRP A 116 3.26 6.08 14.83
N ARG A 117 1.99 5.70 14.71
CA ARG A 117 1.51 4.37 15.14
C ARG A 117 2.23 3.26 14.39
N ILE A 118 2.35 3.38 13.06
CA ILE A 118 3.06 2.42 12.22
C ILE A 118 4.54 2.32 12.64
N ILE A 119 5.25 3.44 12.78
CA ILE A 119 6.67 3.46 13.20
C ILE A 119 6.85 2.82 14.59
N ARG A 120 5.98 3.11 15.54
CA ARG A 120 6.04 2.46 16.86
C ARG A 120 5.84 0.95 16.77
N ARG A 121 4.98 0.50 15.88
CA ARG A 121 4.69 -0.91 15.67
C ARG A 121 5.86 -1.61 14.99
N THR A 122 6.40 -1.03 13.92
CA THR A 122 7.56 -1.60 13.21
C THR A 122 8.81 -1.70 14.09
N ARG A 123 8.99 -0.79 15.06
CA ARG A 123 10.09 -0.87 16.04
C ARG A 123 9.98 -2.06 17.00
N ARG A 124 8.79 -2.65 17.14
CA ARG A 124 8.54 -3.84 17.99
C ARG A 124 8.64 -5.15 17.21
N MET A 125 8.77 -5.07 15.89
CA MET A 125 8.91 -6.25 15.04
C MET A 125 10.32 -6.81 15.20
N THR A 126 10.42 -8.12 15.39
CA THR A 126 11.70 -8.84 15.43
C THR A 126 12.31 -8.97 14.04
N HIS A 127 11.48 -9.05 13.03
CA HIS A 127 11.90 -9.20 11.63
C HIS A 127 11.08 -8.28 10.74
N LYS A 128 11.71 -7.72 9.71
CA LYS A 128 11.00 -6.99 8.67
C LYS A 128 10.37 -7.95 7.68
N TRP A 129 9.20 -7.58 7.16
CA TRP A 129 8.54 -8.33 6.11
C TRP A 129 9.36 -8.34 4.81
N PRO A 130 9.35 -9.44 4.02
CA PRO A 130 9.88 -9.41 2.67
C PRO A 130 9.09 -8.40 1.84
N PHE A 131 9.67 -7.88 0.78
CA PHE A 131 8.93 -7.01 -0.16
C PHE A 131 8.17 -7.81 -1.22
N GLN A 132 8.64 -9.01 -1.51
CA GLN A 132 7.99 -9.93 -2.44
C GLN A 132 7.26 -11.02 -1.66
N PHE A 133 5.99 -11.22 -1.99
CA PHE A 133 5.14 -12.17 -1.29
C PHE A 133 4.66 -13.27 -2.24
N PRO A 134 4.62 -14.54 -1.79
CA PRO A 134 3.98 -15.61 -2.54
C PRO A 134 2.49 -15.34 -2.71
N GLU A 135 1.96 -15.54 -3.93
CA GLU A 135 0.54 -15.30 -4.22
C GLU A 135 -0.40 -16.26 -3.46
N GLU A 136 0.08 -17.45 -3.11
CA GLU A 136 -0.63 -18.45 -2.29
C GLU A 136 -0.59 -18.17 -0.79
N LEU A 137 0.07 -17.09 -0.37
CA LEU A 137 0.15 -16.71 1.04
C LEU A 137 -1.26 -16.51 1.61
N SER A 138 -1.58 -17.23 2.69
CA SER A 138 -2.85 -17.07 3.38
C SER A 138 -2.84 -15.81 4.25
N LEU A 139 -3.84 -14.96 4.08
CA LEU A 139 -3.95 -13.70 4.81
C LEU A 139 -4.25 -13.88 6.30
N ILE A 140 -4.78 -15.05 6.71
CA ILE A 140 -5.07 -15.35 8.10
C ILE A 140 -3.78 -15.37 8.95
N HIS A 141 -2.66 -15.74 8.38
CA HIS A 141 -1.37 -15.76 9.07
C HIS A 141 -0.69 -14.39 9.17
N ILE A 142 -1.25 -13.38 8.50
CA ILE A 142 -0.71 -12.00 8.50
C ILE A 142 -1.42 -11.15 9.56
N SER A 143 -2.49 -11.67 10.17
CA SER A 143 -3.40 -10.91 11.02
C SER A 143 -2.79 -10.37 12.31
N GLU A 144 -1.63 -10.86 12.75
CA GLU A 144 -0.95 -10.37 13.96
C GLU A 144 0.54 -10.12 13.69
N PRO A 145 1.09 -9.02 14.02
CA PRO A 145 0.71 -7.69 14.50
C PRO A 145 0.78 -6.59 13.43
N THR A 146 0.53 -6.90 12.16
CA THR A 146 0.84 -6.04 11.01
C THR A 146 -0.27 -5.08 10.62
N ARG A 147 -1.54 -5.39 10.93
CA ARG A 147 -2.63 -4.50 10.58
C ARG A 147 -2.74 -3.31 11.53
N PRO A 148 -2.99 -2.09 11.03
CA PRO A 148 -2.86 -0.85 11.81
C PRO A 148 -4.03 -0.54 12.76
N TYR A 149 -5.01 -1.42 12.95
CA TYR A 149 -6.21 -1.16 13.73
C TYR A 149 -6.12 -1.70 15.15
#